data_1a5cd1f020af3823fde54ac76563cef3
#
_entry.id   1a5cd1f020af3823fde54ac76563cef3
#
_cell.length_a   1.000
_cell.length_b   1.000
_cell.length_c   1.000
_cell.angle_alpha   90.00
_cell.angle_beta   90.00
_cell.angle_gamma   90.00
#
_symmetry.space_group_name_H-M   'P 1'
#
loop_
_entity.id
_entity.type
_entity.pdbx_description
1 polymer ?
#
loop_
_entity_poly.entity_id
_entity_poly.type
_entity_poly.pdbx_seq_one_letter_code
_entity_poly.pdbx_strand_id
1 'polypeptide(L)'
;MGSQEVLGQAARLASSGLLLQVLFRLITFVLNAFILRFLSKEIVGIVNVRLTLLYSTTTFLAREAFRRACLSGGAQRDWSQTLNLLWLTVPLGIFWSSCLGWVWLQLLEVPDPDVVPYYGTGVLFFGLSAVVELLGEPFWVLAQAHMFVKLKVLAESMSVILRSVLTALLVLWLPHWGLYIFSLAQLLYTTVLVLCYAIYLIQLLRSPESAKQLTLPVSRVTQLLPSISRSRAFVNWKEAGLAWSFFKQSFLKQILTEGERLIFQPVEESFYLFFAKVLEREKDASLQKQDDVAVAAAVLESLLKLALLTGLTMTVFGFAYSQLALDIYGGAMLSSGSGPVLMRCYCLYVLLLAINGVTECFMFAAMSKEEVDRYNFTMLALSSSFLVLSYLLTSWCGSVGFIMANCFNMGIRITQSLSFIHHYFRESPHRPLAGLRLSPVLLGVFILSAGITSVSEAFLCCERGWPARLAHIAVGTICLGVTLGTAFLTETKLIHFLRTQLGRSRLSDKMT
;
A
#
# COMPACT_ATOMS: atom_id res chain seq x y z
N MET A 1 1.11 -17.31 22.47
CA MET A 1 0.40 -17.57 21.21
C MET A 1 1.35 -18.33 20.28
N GLY A 2 0.97 -19.50 19.80
CA GLY A 2 1.81 -20.26 18.88
C GLY A 2 1.87 -19.58 17.50
N SER A 3 2.97 -19.77 16.75
CA SER A 3 3.17 -19.20 15.40
C SER A 3 2.00 -19.51 14.44
N GLN A 4 1.35 -20.65 14.61
CA GLN A 4 0.18 -21.05 13.84
C GLN A 4 -1.11 -20.28 14.19
N GLU A 5 -1.28 -19.86 15.43
CA GLU A 5 -2.42 -18.99 15.81
C GLU A 5 -2.25 -17.58 15.25
N VAL A 6 -1.04 -17.04 15.28
CA VAL A 6 -0.70 -15.75 14.68
C VAL A 6 -0.93 -15.79 13.17
N LEU A 7 -0.56 -16.88 12.50
CA LEU A 7 -0.81 -17.07 11.08
C LEU A 7 -2.31 -17.15 10.76
N GLY A 8 -3.09 -17.91 11.55
CA GLY A 8 -4.55 -17.99 11.39
C GLY A 8 -5.24 -16.64 11.54
N GLN A 9 -4.81 -15.84 12.51
CA GLN A 9 -5.31 -14.47 12.68
C GLN A 9 -4.91 -13.57 11.50
N ALA A 10 -3.64 -13.57 11.09
CA ALA A 10 -3.16 -12.77 9.95
C ALA A 10 -3.90 -13.12 8.65
N ALA A 11 -4.13 -14.40 8.37
CA ALA A 11 -4.84 -14.86 7.18
C ALA A 11 -6.33 -14.49 7.19
N ARG A 12 -7.01 -14.55 8.35
CA ARG A 12 -8.40 -14.07 8.50
C ARG A 12 -8.51 -12.59 8.22
N LEU A 13 -7.60 -11.84 8.82
CA LEU A 13 -7.57 -10.40 8.70
C LEU A 13 -7.33 -9.98 7.25
N ALA A 14 -6.45 -10.72 6.55
CA ALA A 14 -6.20 -10.49 5.13
C ALA A 14 -7.41 -10.85 4.26
N SER A 15 -8.08 -11.99 4.49
CA SER A 15 -9.14 -12.47 3.60
C SER A 15 -10.46 -11.70 3.73
N SER A 16 -10.93 -11.45 4.97
CA SER A 16 -12.19 -10.71 5.19
C SER A 16 -12.05 -9.22 4.82
N GLY A 17 -10.88 -8.65 5.10
CA GLY A 17 -10.57 -7.27 4.73
C GLY A 17 -10.41 -7.09 3.22
N LEU A 18 -9.86 -8.08 2.52
CA LEU A 18 -9.56 -7.99 1.09
C LEU A 18 -10.84 -7.96 0.22
N LEU A 19 -11.83 -8.78 0.53
CA LEU A 19 -13.09 -8.79 -0.21
C LEU A 19 -13.85 -7.48 -0.04
N LEU A 20 -13.90 -6.97 1.17
CA LEU A 20 -14.52 -5.67 1.48
C LEU A 20 -13.77 -4.52 0.80
N GLN A 21 -12.43 -4.54 0.82
CA GLN A 21 -11.60 -3.56 0.11
C GLN A 21 -11.82 -3.58 -1.41
N VAL A 22 -11.91 -4.77 -2.02
CA VAL A 22 -12.18 -4.90 -3.46
C VAL A 22 -13.53 -4.28 -3.80
N LEU A 23 -14.58 -4.58 -3.03
CA LEU A 23 -15.90 -4.01 -3.24
C LEU A 23 -15.88 -2.47 -3.15
N PHE A 24 -15.26 -1.93 -2.10
CA PHE A 24 -15.17 -0.48 -1.93
C PHE A 24 -14.31 0.20 -3.00
N ARG A 25 -13.23 -0.44 -3.46
CA ARG A 25 -12.43 0.08 -4.58
C ARG A 25 -13.21 0.07 -5.89
N LEU A 26 -14.06 -0.92 -6.11
CA LEU A 26 -14.94 -0.96 -7.29
C LEU A 26 -15.93 0.22 -7.28
N ILE A 27 -16.56 0.48 -6.13
CA ILE A 27 -17.47 1.63 -5.96
C ILE A 27 -16.73 2.93 -6.22
N THR A 28 -15.56 3.14 -5.62
CA THR A 28 -14.78 4.37 -5.80
C THR A 28 -14.25 4.51 -7.22
N PHE A 29 -13.91 3.40 -7.89
CA PHE A 29 -13.52 3.41 -9.30
C PHE A 29 -14.65 3.94 -10.20
N VAL A 30 -15.88 3.44 -10.01
CA VAL A 30 -17.06 3.90 -10.77
C VAL A 30 -17.35 5.37 -10.48
N LEU A 31 -17.29 5.81 -9.22
CA LEU A 31 -17.50 7.21 -8.84
C LEU A 31 -16.42 8.12 -9.43
N ASN A 32 -15.15 7.70 -9.43
CA ASN A 32 -14.06 8.47 -10.03
C ASN A 32 -14.21 8.55 -11.56
N ALA A 33 -14.59 7.47 -12.23
CA ALA A 33 -14.87 7.49 -13.67
C ALA A 33 -16.02 8.45 -14.01
N PHE A 34 -17.04 8.52 -13.15
CA PHE A 34 -18.14 9.49 -13.28
C PHE A 34 -17.62 10.93 -13.10
N ILE A 35 -16.85 11.22 -12.04
CA ILE A 35 -16.28 12.54 -11.76
C ILE A 35 -15.42 13.04 -12.92
N LEU A 36 -14.61 12.16 -13.54
CA LEU A 36 -13.74 12.50 -14.67
C LEU A 36 -14.49 13.00 -15.93
N ARG A 37 -15.78 12.71 -16.04
CA ARG A 37 -16.60 13.18 -17.18
C ARG A 37 -17.07 14.62 -17.05
N PHE A 38 -17.06 15.18 -15.84
CA PHE A 38 -17.60 16.51 -15.55
C PHE A 38 -16.53 17.56 -15.24
N LEU A 39 -15.28 17.15 -15.10
CA LEU A 39 -14.19 18.03 -14.68
C LEU A 39 -13.14 18.22 -15.78
N SER A 40 -12.47 19.37 -15.74
CA SER A 40 -11.35 19.65 -16.63
C SER A 40 -10.13 18.78 -16.28
N LYS A 41 -9.32 18.45 -17.29
CA LYS A 41 -8.08 17.64 -17.14
C LYS A 41 -7.10 18.29 -16.18
N GLU A 42 -7.04 19.63 -16.23
CA GLU A 42 -6.14 20.46 -15.45
C GLU A 42 -6.45 20.36 -13.95
N ILE A 43 -7.71 20.50 -13.55
CA ILE A 43 -8.13 20.36 -12.15
C ILE A 43 -7.85 18.95 -11.63
N VAL A 44 -8.23 17.92 -12.39
CA VAL A 44 -7.99 16.52 -12.02
C VAL A 44 -6.49 16.24 -11.90
N GLY A 45 -5.68 16.73 -12.83
CA GLY A 45 -4.23 16.60 -12.78
C GLY A 45 -3.62 17.25 -11.53
N ILE A 46 -4.04 18.48 -11.20
CA ILE A 46 -3.55 19.19 -10.03
C ILE A 46 -3.95 18.49 -8.73
N VAL A 47 -5.20 18.06 -8.60
CA VAL A 47 -5.67 17.37 -7.40
C VAL A 47 -4.94 16.05 -7.21
N ASN A 48 -4.88 15.21 -8.25
CA ASN A 48 -4.32 13.86 -8.13
C ASN A 48 -2.80 13.84 -8.07
N VAL A 49 -2.12 14.78 -8.69
CA VAL A 49 -0.65 14.83 -8.70
C VAL A 49 -0.16 15.81 -7.63
N ARG A 50 -0.46 17.10 -7.74
CA ARG A 50 0.16 18.12 -6.88
C ARG A 50 -0.36 18.11 -5.45
N LEU A 51 -1.69 18.17 -5.26
CA LEU A 51 -2.26 18.27 -3.91
C LEU A 51 -2.23 16.94 -3.15
N THR A 52 -2.46 15.83 -3.84
CA THR A 52 -2.32 14.50 -3.23
C THR A 52 -0.86 14.22 -2.86
N LEU A 53 0.11 14.66 -3.68
CA LEU A 53 1.52 14.56 -3.36
C LEU A 53 1.89 15.37 -2.10
N LEU A 54 1.42 16.61 -1.99
CA LEU A 54 1.61 17.44 -0.81
C LEU A 54 1.08 16.74 0.46
N TYR A 55 -0.14 16.24 0.40
CA TYR A 55 -0.78 15.56 1.51
C TYR A 55 -0.06 14.26 1.88
N SER A 56 0.24 13.40 0.89
CA SER A 56 0.89 12.12 1.11
C SER A 56 2.32 12.30 1.66
N THR A 57 3.08 13.23 1.11
CA THR A 57 4.43 13.53 1.58
C THR A 57 4.42 14.08 3.00
N THR A 58 3.51 15.01 3.32
CA THR A 58 3.37 15.56 4.66
C THR A 58 3.07 14.46 5.69
N THR A 59 2.05 13.65 5.42
CA THR A 59 1.66 12.56 6.32
C THR A 59 2.74 11.51 6.46
N PHE A 60 3.42 11.16 5.37
CA PHE A 60 4.50 10.18 5.40
C PHE A 60 5.70 10.65 6.23
N LEU A 61 6.20 11.85 5.99
CA LEU A 61 7.33 12.39 6.73
C LEU A 61 7.04 12.54 8.22
N ALA A 62 5.79 12.86 8.58
CA ALA A 62 5.39 13.05 9.96
C ALA A 62 5.16 11.74 10.73
N ARG A 63 4.66 10.67 10.08
CA ARG A 63 4.14 9.49 10.81
C ARG A 63 4.84 8.16 10.53
N GLU A 64 5.35 7.93 9.32
CA GLU A 64 5.77 6.58 8.91
C GLU A 64 6.87 6.00 9.81
N ALA A 65 7.85 6.82 10.16
CA ALA A 65 8.93 6.42 11.05
C ALA A 65 8.44 6.04 12.46
N PHE A 66 7.50 6.80 12.98
CA PHE A 66 6.90 6.55 14.30
C PHE A 66 6.04 5.29 14.29
N ARG A 67 5.24 5.08 13.24
CA ARG A 67 4.46 3.84 13.07
C ARG A 67 5.37 2.61 13.12
N ARG A 68 6.45 2.60 12.32
CA ARG A 68 7.39 1.48 12.27
C ARG A 68 8.08 1.26 13.60
N ALA A 69 8.57 2.32 14.23
CA ALA A 69 9.21 2.22 15.54
C ALA A 69 8.26 1.66 16.61
N CYS A 70 7.04 2.20 16.64
CA CYS A 70 6.04 1.79 17.63
C CYS A 70 5.44 0.40 17.35
N LEU A 71 5.37 -0.09 16.12
CA LEU A 71 4.86 -1.43 15.82
C LEU A 71 5.91 -2.52 15.92
N SER A 72 7.21 -2.20 15.80
CA SER A 72 8.31 -3.16 15.84
C SER A 72 8.83 -3.51 17.25
N GLY A 73 8.33 -2.87 18.31
CA GLY A 73 8.77 -3.10 19.69
C GLY A 73 8.17 -4.35 20.33
N GLY A 74 8.93 -4.97 21.25
CA GLY A 74 8.58 -6.21 21.96
C GLY A 74 7.40 -6.10 22.94
N ALA A 75 7.06 -7.25 23.57
CA ALA A 75 5.89 -7.42 24.44
C ALA A 75 5.87 -6.57 25.74
N GLN A 76 7.01 -6.09 26.20
CA GLN A 76 7.14 -5.23 27.39
C GLN A 76 7.28 -3.76 27.02
N ARG A 77 6.20 -3.14 26.55
CA ARG A 77 6.18 -1.73 26.15
C ARG A 77 5.45 -0.88 27.16
N ASP A 78 6.01 0.30 27.49
CA ASP A 78 5.30 1.34 28.24
C ASP A 78 4.42 2.18 27.29
N TRP A 79 3.15 1.82 27.19
CA TRP A 79 2.20 2.47 26.28
C TRP A 79 2.02 3.97 26.53
N SER A 80 2.22 4.42 27.77
CA SER A 80 2.14 5.86 28.09
C SER A 80 3.23 6.65 27.34
N GLN A 81 4.46 6.16 27.36
CA GLN A 81 5.58 6.80 26.64
C GLN A 81 5.44 6.66 25.12
N THR A 82 4.95 5.51 24.65
CA THR A 82 4.71 5.27 23.22
C THR A 82 3.62 6.20 22.68
N LEU A 83 2.52 6.40 23.41
CA LEU A 83 1.47 7.35 23.03
C LEU A 83 1.98 8.79 23.01
N ASN A 84 2.78 9.19 24.00
CA ASN A 84 3.43 10.50 24.00
C ASN A 84 4.33 10.71 22.77
N LEU A 85 5.10 9.68 22.40
CA LEU A 85 5.93 9.69 21.18
C LEU A 85 5.08 9.87 19.92
N LEU A 86 3.93 9.18 19.82
CA LEU A 86 3.01 9.31 18.69
C LEU A 86 2.35 10.68 18.60
N TRP A 87 2.06 11.33 19.72
CA TRP A 87 1.53 12.70 19.71
C TRP A 87 2.52 13.73 19.14
N LEU A 88 3.83 13.44 19.10
CA LEU A 88 4.81 14.29 18.43
C LEU A 88 4.66 14.33 16.91
N THR A 89 3.93 13.39 16.32
CA THR A 89 3.61 13.41 14.88
C THR A 89 2.79 14.63 14.49
N VAL A 90 1.96 15.18 15.39
CA VAL A 90 1.11 16.35 15.13
C VAL A 90 1.93 17.63 14.94
N PRO A 91 2.78 18.07 15.87
CA PRO A 91 3.62 19.25 15.65
C PRO A 91 4.59 19.06 14.48
N LEU A 92 5.09 17.84 14.26
CA LEU A 92 5.93 17.54 13.10
C LEU A 92 5.13 17.64 11.79
N GLY A 93 3.86 17.24 11.79
CA GLY A 93 2.94 17.39 10.66
C GLY A 93 2.64 18.86 10.35
N ILE A 94 2.43 19.70 11.37
CA ILE A 94 2.27 21.16 11.19
C ILE A 94 3.53 21.75 10.55
N PHE A 95 4.71 21.37 11.04
CA PHE A 95 5.98 21.81 10.47
C PHE A 95 6.11 21.42 8.99
N TRP A 96 5.94 20.15 8.65
CA TRP A 96 6.06 19.68 7.27
C TRP A 96 4.98 20.25 6.36
N SER A 97 3.73 20.35 6.83
CA SER A 97 2.64 20.98 6.09
C SER A 97 2.93 22.43 5.74
N SER A 98 3.51 23.19 6.70
CA SER A 98 3.88 24.59 6.47
C SER A 98 5.06 24.72 5.51
N CYS A 99 6.13 23.92 5.71
CA CYS A 99 7.29 23.91 4.83
C CYS A 99 6.94 23.51 3.39
N LEU A 100 6.25 22.39 3.21
CA LEU A 100 5.87 21.92 1.90
C LEU A 100 4.81 22.84 1.25
N GLY A 101 3.85 23.34 2.02
CA GLY A 101 2.89 24.34 1.53
C GLY A 101 3.58 25.59 1.00
N TRP A 102 4.62 26.07 1.71
CA TRP A 102 5.42 27.19 1.22
C TRP A 102 6.15 26.85 -0.09
N VAL A 103 6.77 25.64 -0.20
CA VAL A 103 7.41 25.17 -1.44
C VAL A 103 6.39 25.12 -2.59
N TRP A 104 5.17 24.61 -2.34
CA TRP A 104 4.11 24.51 -3.35
C TRP A 104 3.61 25.86 -3.84
N LEU A 105 3.62 26.88 -2.98
CA LEU A 105 3.11 28.22 -3.31
C LEU A 105 4.19 29.17 -3.85
N GLN A 106 5.46 28.97 -3.49
CA GLN A 106 6.53 29.94 -3.81
C GLN A 106 7.59 29.41 -4.79
N LEU A 107 7.90 28.10 -4.75
CA LEU A 107 8.97 27.50 -5.55
C LEU A 107 8.46 26.75 -6.79
N LEU A 108 7.23 26.23 -6.75
CA LEU A 108 6.62 25.57 -7.90
C LEU A 108 5.81 26.58 -8.71
N GLU A 109 5.73 26.35 -10.03
CA GLU A 109 4.87 27.15 -10.89
C GLU A 109 3.40 27.04 -10.42
N VAL A 110 2.84 28.18 -10.05
CA VAL A 110 1.43 28.28 -9.67
C VAL A 110 0.59 28.23 -10.96
N PRO A 111 -0.45 27.39 -11.03
CA PRO A 111 -1.34 27.32 -12.18
C PRO A 111 -2.04 28.66 -12.41
N ASP A 112 -2.37 28.95 -13.68
CA ASP A 112 -3.12 30.12 -14.03
C ASP A 112 -4.47 30.17 -13.27
N PRO A 113 -4.78 31.26 -12.56
CA PRO A 113 -6.01 31.39 -11.79
C PRO A 113 -7.29 31.26 -12.64
N ASP A 114 -7.22 31.58 -13.93
CA ASP A 114 -8.34 31.43 -14.86
C ASP A 114 -8.64 29.96 -15.20
N VAL A 115 -7.62 29.11 -15.15
CA VAL A 115 -7.73 27.65 -15.41
C VAL A 115 -8.02 26.88 -14.13
N VAL A 116 -7.36 27.25 -13.03
CA VAL A 116 -7.49 26.58 -11.74
C VAL A 116 -7.69 27.61 -10.63
N PRO A 117 -8.94 28.05 -10.43
CA PRO A 117 -9.25 29.01 -9.38
C PRO A 117 -8.98 28.42 -7.99
N TYR A 118 -8.56 29.29 -7.07
CA TYR A 118 -8.38 28.95 -5.65
C TYR A 118 -7.27 27.93 -5.32
N TYR A 119 -6.22 27.82 -6.15
CA TYR A 119 -5.12 26.88 -5.94
C TYR A 119 -4.47 27.02 -4.55
N GLY A 120 -4.17 28.24 -4.11
CA GLY A 120 -3.57 28.48 -2.80
C GLY A 120 -4.43 27.99 -1.63
N THR A 121 -5.74 28.19 -1.72
CA THR A 121 -6.68 27.67 -0.72
C THR A 121 -6.70 26.14 -0.74
N GLY A 122 -6.64 25.52 -1.93
CA GLY A 122 -6.50 24.07 -2.07
C GLY A 122 -5.27 23.52 -1.35
N VAL A 123 -4.11 24.15 -1.53
CA VAL A 123 -2.85 23.79 -0.83
C VAL A 123 -3.02 23.84 0.68
N LEU A 124 -3.62 24.92 1.21
CA LEU A 124 -3.86 25.07 2.64
C LEU A 124 -4.80 24.02 3.21
N PHE A 125 -5.90 23.71 2.54
CA PHE A 125 -6.87 22.70 2.98
C PHE A 125 -6.29 21.28 2.93
N PHE A 126 -5.50 20.94 1.92
CA PHE A 126 -4.83 19.65 1.86
C PHE A 126 -3.74 19.51 2.94
N GLY A 127 -3.00 20.57 3.22
CA GLY A 127 -2.07 20.64 4.34
C GLY A 127 -2.78 20.49 5.69
N LEU A 128 -3.89 21.20 5.89
CA LEU A 128 -4.71 21.08 7.10
C LEU A 128 -5.28 19.66 7.26
N SER A 129 -5.76 19.05 6.16
CA SER A 129 -6.29 17.69 6.20
C SER A 129 -5.22 16.66 6.61
N ALA A 130 -3.96 16.87 6.19
CA ALA A 130 -2.84 16.04 6.66
C ALA A 130 -2.64 16.15 8.17
N VAL A 131 -2.68 17.35 8.73
CA VAL A 131 -2.57 17.58 10.19
C VAL A 131 -3.74 16.96 10.94
N VAL A 132 -4.98 17.09 10.44
CA VAL A 132 -6.16 16.46 11.03
C VAL A 132 -6.01 14.94 11.07
N GLU A 133 -5.51 14.31 9.99
CA GLU A 133 -5.27 12.86 9.99
C GLU A 133 -4.27 12.42 11.06
N LEU A 134 -3.20 13.21 11.28
CA LEU A 134 -2.17 12.91 12.28
C LEU A 134 -2.70 12.94 13.72
N LEU A 135 -3.81 13.63 14.01
CA LEU A 135 -4.49 13.52 15.30
C LEU A 135 -5.02 12.11 15.58
N GLY A 136 -5.27 11.33 14.54
CA GLY A 136 -5.70 9.94 14.64
C GLY A 136 -4.58 8.91 14.86
N GLU A 137 -3.31 9.29 14.75
CA GLU A 137 -2.19 8.35 14.80
C GLU A 137 -2.09 7.54 16.10
N PRO A 138 -2.24 8.14 17.29
CA PRO A 138 -2.21 7.37 18.54
C PRO A 138 -3.30 6.29 18.59
N PHE A 139 -4.49 6.60 18.08
CA PHE A 139 -5.62 5.68 18.02
C PHE A 139 -5.39 4.57 16.99
N TRP A 140 -4.87 4.94 15.83
CA TRP A 140 -4.55 4.00 14.76
C TRP A 140 -3.47 2.99 15.19
N VAL A 141 -2.36 3.45 15.77
CA VAL A 141 -1.26 2.57 16.21
C VAL A 141 -1.74 1.64 17.32
N LEU A 142 -2.52 2.15 18.27
CA LEU A 142 -3.11 1.32 19.33
C LEU A 142 -4.01 0.23 18.76
N ALA A 143 -4.88 0.58 17.81
CA ALA A 143 -5.77 -0.37 17.13
C ALA A 143 -4.99 -1.44 16.35
N GLN A 144 -3.92 -1.05 15.65
CA GLN A 144 -3.08 -1.97 14.89
C GLN A 144 -2.28 -2.92 15.79
N ALA A 145 -1.71 -2.41 16.88
CA ALA A 145 -0.97 -3.22 17.83
C ALA A 145 -1.83 -4.32 18.46
N HIS A 146 -3.14 -4.07 18.59
CA HIS A 146 -4.13 -5.03 19.10
C HIS A 146 -4.89 -5.77 18.00
N MET A 147 -4.44 -5.67 16.73
CA MET A 147 -4.99 -6.40 15.58
C MET A 147 -6.46 -6.07 15.26
N PHE A 148 -6.95 -4.85 15.53
CA PHE A 148 -8.29 -4.40 15.15
C PHE A 148 -8.40 -4.07 13.65
N VAL A 149 -8.10 -5.05 12.80
CA VAL A 149 -8.04 -4.86 11.34
C VAL A 149 -9.43 -4.60 10.75
N LYS A 150 -10.49 -5.17 11.29
CA LYS A 150 -11.87 -4.88 10.85
C LYS A 150 -12.18 -3.38 11.01
N LEU A 151 -11.74 -2.78 12.11
CA LEU A 151 -11.90 -1.33 12.34
C LEU A 151 -11.14 -0.52 11.29
N LYS A 152 -9.88 -0.89 10.98
CA LYS A 152 -9.08 -0.23 9.95
C LYS A 152 -9.82 -0.23 8.61
N VAL A 153 -10.21 -1.41 8.13
CA VAL A 153 -10.87 -1.57 6.84
C VAL A 153 -12.18 -0.78 6.79
N LEU A 154 -12.99 -0.83 7.85
CA LEU A 154 -14.26 -0.12 7.90
C LEU A 154 -14.06 1.40 7.92
N ALA A 155 -13.16 1.92 8.77
CA ALA A 155 -12.91 3.35 8.89
C ALA A 155 -12.35 3.94 7.59
N GLU A 156 -11.34 3.29 6.98
CA GLU A 156 -10.76 3.72 5.71
C GLU A 156 -11.78 3.67 4.57
N SER A 157 -12.56 2.58 4.48
CA SER A 157 -13.56 2.41 3.42
C SER A 157 -14.71 3.41 3.52
N MET A 158 -15.26 3.62 4.72
CA MET A 158 -16.30 4.61 4.96
C MET A 158 -15.84 6.02 4.61
N SER A 159 -14.62 6.38 5.02
CA SER A 159 -14.05 7.69 4.74
C SER A 159 -13.85 7.93 3.25
N VAL A 160 -13.36 6.93 2.51
CA VAL A 160 -13.17 7.01 1.04
C VAL A 160 -14.50 7.11 0.31
N ILE A 161 -15.51 6.33 0.70
CA ILE A 161 -16.85 6.40 0.09
C ILE A 161 -17.47 7.76 0.32
N LEU A 162 -17.48 8.26 1.56
CA LEU A 162 -18.03 9.57 1.88
C LEU A 162 -17.34 10.69 1.10
N ARG A 163 -16.00 10.63 0.98
CA ARG A 163 -15.25 11.56 0.13
C ARG A 163 -15.72 11.51 -1.32
N SER A 164 -15.81 10.31 -1.90
CA SER A 164 -16.18 10.13 -3.31
C SER A 164 -17.63 10.55 -3.58
N VAL A 165 -18.56 10.21 -2.68
CA VAL A 165 -19.97 10.61 -2.78
C VAL A 165 -20.10 12.12 -2.65
N LEU A 166 -19.45 12.73 -1.65
CA LEU A 166 -19.48 14.19 -1.49
C LEU A 166 -18.90 14.89 -2.72
N THR A 167 -17.77 14.40 -3.25
CA THR A 167 -17.18 14.96 -4.48
C THR A 167 -18.16 14.87 -5.64
N ALA A 168 -18.79 13.72 -5.87
CA ALA A 168 -19.76 13.53 -6.95
C ALA A 168 -20.98 14.47 -6.81
N LEU A 169 -21.54 14.59 -5.60
CA LEU A 169 -22.67 15.48 -5.33
C LEU A 169 -22.30 16.95 -5.55
N LEU A 170 -21.14 17.39 -5.04
CA LEU A 170 -20.71 18.78 -5.20
C LEU A 170 -20.37 19.12 -6.66
N VAL A 171 -19.80 18.19 -7.41
CA VAL A 171 -19.54 18.36 -8.85
C VAL A 171 -20.84 18.56 -9.63
N LEU A 172 -21.92 17.84 -9.25
CA LEU A 172 -23.22 17.98 -9.90
C LEU A 172 -23.93 19.27 -9.54
N TRP A 173 -23.88 19.69 -8.25
CA TRP A 173 -24.66 20.83 -7.78
C TRP A 173 -23.93 22.17 -7.86
N LEU A 174 -22.62 22.15 -7.69
CA LEU A 174 -21.77 23.34 -7.59
C LEU A 174 -20.50 23.22 -8.45
N PRO A 175 -20.61 22.97 -9.77
CA PRO A 175 -19.43 22.74 -10.62
C PRO A 175 -18.46 23.93 -10.66
N HIS A 176 -18.93 25.13 -10.41
CA HIS A 176 -18.14 26.37 -10.37
C HIS A 176 -17.22 26.49 -9.15
N TRP A 177 -17.38 25.63 -8.13
CA TRP A 177 -16.50 25.63 -6.97
C TRP A 177 -15.10 25.05 -7.26
N GLY A 178 -14.93 24.38 -8.40
CA GLY A 178 -13.62 23.91 -8.85
C GLY A 178 -12.83 23.13 -7.78
N LEU A 179 -11.70 23.68 -7.37
CA LEU A 179 -10.80 23.03 -6.42
C LEU A 179 -11.33 22.93 -4.98
N TYR A 180 -12.28 23.80 -4.58
CA TYR A 180 -12.90 23.72 -3.24
C TYR A 180 -13.64 22.41 -3.01
N ILE A 181 -14.24 21.83 -4.05
CA ILE A 181 -14.95 20.53 -3.96
C ILE A 181 -14.02 19.46 -3.40
N PHE A 182 -12.83 19.35 -3.99
CA PHE A 182 -11.85 18.34 -3.57
C PHE A 182 -11.25 18.64 -2.20
N SER A 183 -11.05 19.91 -1.90
CA SER A 183 -10.52 20.37 -0.63
C SER A 183 -11.47 20.04 0.53
N LEU A 184 -12.75 20.31 0.36
CA LEU A 184 -13.78 19.99 1.35
C LEU A 184 -13.95 18.46 1.51
N ALA A 185 -13.97 17.73 0.38
CA ALA A 185 -14.08 16.28 0.40
C ALA A 185 -12.88 15.62 1.08
N GLN A 186 -11.66 16.15 0.89
CA GLN A 186 -10.45 15.65 1.55
C GLN A 186 -10.49 15.92 3.06
N LEU A 187 -10.95 17.09 3.48
CA LEU A 187 -11.09 17.41 4.90
C LEU A 187 -12.16 16.52 5.57
N LEU A 188 -13.27 16.25 4.89
CA LEU A 188 -14.28 15.29 5.36
C LEU A 188 -13.68 13.89 5.52
N TYR A 189 -12.92 13.43 4.53
CA TYR A 189 -12.24 12.12 4.57
C TYR A 189 -11.41 11.95 5.85
N THR A 190 -10.50 12.90 6.13
CA THR A 190 -9.61 12.81 7.29
C THR A 190 -10.36 12.94 8.61
N THR A 191 -11.36 13.82 8.67
CA THR A 191 -12.18 14.01 9.87
C THR A 191 -12.98 12.74 10.21
N VAL A 192 -13.64 12.14 9.22
CA VAL A 192 -14.39 10.89 9.41
C VAL A 192 -13.46 9.76 9.84
N LEU A 193 -12.28 9.65 9.21
CA LEU A 193 -11.29 8.64 9.56
C LEU A 193 -10.89 8.73 11.04
N VAL A 194 -10.52 9.91 11.52
CA VAL A 194 -10.12 10.15 12.91
C VAL A 194 -11.29 9.88 13.87
N LEU A 195 -12.50 10.36 13.54
CA LEU A 195 -13.68 10.16 14.37
C LEU A 195 -14.06 8.67 14.49
N CYS A 196 -13.96 7.88 13.42
CA CYS A 196 -14.21 6.43 13.47
C CYS A 196 -13.29 5.74 14.48
N TYR A 197 -11.99 6.02 14.44
CA TYR A 197 -11.05 5.44 15.41
C TYR A 197 -11.29 5.93 16.83
N ALA A 198 -11.50 7.24 17.01
CA ALA A 198 -11.71 7.84 18.32
C ALA A 198 -13.00 7.32 18.98
N ILE A 199 -14.12 7.32 18.25
CA ILE A 199 -15.42 6.86 18.76
C ILE A 199 -15.35 5.37 19.14
N TYR A 200 -14.78 4.54 18.28
CA TYR A 200 -14.67 3.11 18.56
C TYR A 200 -13.85 2.83 19.82
N LEU A 201 -12.67 3.45 19.97
CA LEU A 201 -11.83 3.27 21.15
C LEU A 201 -12.48 3.83 22.42
N ILE A 202 -13.14 4.98 22.33
CA ILE A 202 -13.88 5.56 23.47
C ILE A 202 -15.03 4.64 23.90
N GLN A 203 -15.80 4.08 22.97
CA GLN A 203 -16.87 3.12 23.26
C GLN A 203 -16.31 1.84 23.90
N LEU A 204 -15.19 1.32 23.37
CA LEU A 204 -14.53 0.13 23.89
C LEU A 204 -14.03 0.34 25.34
N LEU A 205 -13.42 1.48 25.64
CA LEU A 205 -12.94 1.82 26.98
C LEU A 205 -14.05 2.12 27.98
N ARG A 206 -15.25 2.50 27.51
CA ARG A 206 -16.44 2.69 28.35
C ARG A 206 -17.13 1.38 28.73
N SER A 207 -16.87 0.28 28.01
CA SER A 207 -17.43 -1.05 28.27
C SER A 207 -16.44 -1.91 29.08
N PRO A 208 -16.58 -2.03 30.40
CA PRO A 208 -15.58 -2.64 31.28
C PRO A 208 -15.38 -4.15 31.02
N GLU A 209 -16.39 -4.85 30.51
CA GLU A 209 -16.30 -6.28 30.16
C GLU A 209 -15.48 -6.51 28.91
N SER A 210 -15.66 -5.69 27.87
CA SER A 210 -14.93 -5.78 26.61
C SER A 210 -13.46 -5.39 26.77
N ALA A 211 -13.17 -4.41 27.61
CA ALA A 211 -11.80 -3.97 27.90
C ALA A 211 -10.97 -5.03 28.66
N LYS A 212 -11.62 -5.83 29.52
CA LYS A 212 -10.95 -6.93 30.25
C LYS A 212 -10.67 -8.15 29.36
N GLN A 213 -11.56 -8.48 28.43
CA GLN A 213 -11.36 -9.59 27.50
C GLN A 213 -10.26 -9.33 26.47
N LEU A 214 -10.04 -8.06 26.08
CA LEU A 214 -9.09 -7.65 25.02
C LEU A 214 -7.70 -7.27 25.54
N THR A 215 -7.43 -7.37 26.85
CA THR A 215 -6.12 -7.05 27.47
C THR A 215 -5.50 -5.73 26.99
N LEU A 216 -6.35 -4.67 26.84
CA LEU A 216 -5.88 -3.36 26.42
C LEU A 216 -4.94 -2.76 27.49
N PRO A 217 -3.80 -2.18 27.08
CA PRO A 217 -2.84 -1.59 28.01
C PRO A 217 -3.31 -0.25 28.58
N VAL A 218 -4.42 0.28 28.05
CA VAL A 218 -5.02 1.56 28.41
C VAL A 218 -6.40 1.28 29.02
N SER A 219 -6.62 1.77 30.23
CA SER A 219 -7.88 1.52 30.97
C SER A 219 -8.81 2.73 31.01
N ARG A 220 -8.31 3.94 30.70
CA ARG A 220 -9.08 5.18 30.72
C ARG A 220 -8.85 6.01 29.47
N VAL A 221 -9.89 6.71 29.03
CA VAL A 221 -9.83 7.61 27.87
C VAL A 221 -8.78 8.71 28.04
N THR A 222 -8.57 9.19 29.26
CA THR A 222 -7.54 10.21 29.57
C THR A 222 -6.12 9.74 29.30
N GLN A 223 -5.86 8.45 29.32
CA GLN A 223 -4.53 7.88 29.02
C GLN A 223 -4.21 7.86 27.51
N LEU A 224 -5.20 8.11 26.66
CA LEU A 224 -4.99 8.27 25.22
C LEU A 224 -4.41 9.65 24.87
N LEU A 225 -4.55 10.63 25.77
CA LEU A 225 -3.99 11.97 25.61
C LEU A 225 -2.53 12.03 26.10
N PRO A 226 -1.74 13.00 25.62
CA PRO A 226 -0.36 13.15 26.07
C PRO A 226 -0.33 13.42 27.58
N SER A 227 0.46 12.64 28.29
CA SER A 227 0.54 12.72 29.75
C SER A 227 1.97 12.99 30.21
N ILE A 228 2.14 14.00 31.05
CA ILE A 228 3.41 14.32 31.69
C ILE A 228 3.40 13.73 33.10
N SER A 229 4.21 12.70 33.34
CA SER A 229 4.39 12.14 34.67
C SER A 229 5.67 12.69 35.29
N ARG A 230 5.60 13.13 36.54
CA ARG A 230 6.79 13.65 37.27
C ARG A 230 7.85 12.56 37.54
N SER A 231 7.50 11.29 37.45
CA SER A 231 8.40 10.17 37.80
C SER A 231 8.99 9.45 36.60
N ARG A 232 8.57 9.74 35.36
CA ARG A 232 9.02 9.04 34.14
C ARG A 232 9.36 10.04 33.04
N ALA A 233 10.31 9.70 32.20
CA ALA A 233 10.62 10.48 31.01
C ALA A 233 9.38 10.57 30.09
N PHE A 234 9.17 11.71 29.46
CA PHE A 234 8.04 11.96 28.55
C PHE A 234 8.03 10.98 27.37
N VAL A 235 9.21 10.62 26.85
CA VAL A 235 9.41 9.74 25.70
C VAL A 235 10.48 8.71 26.02
N ASN A 236 10.33 7.51 25.52
CA ASN A 236 11.36 6.48 25.55
C ASN A 236 12.43 6.77 24.48
N TRP A 237 13.63 7.17 24.91
CA TRP A 237 14.72 7.52 24.00
C TRP A 237 15.19 6.37 23.09
N LYS A 238 15.01 5.12 23.51
CA LYS A 238 15.28 3.96 22.64
C LYS A 238 14.31 3.88 21.47
N GLU A 239 13.01 4.06 21.72
CA GLU A 239 11.98 4.11 20.68
C GLU A 239 12.13 5.36 19.80
N ALA A 240 12.48 6.52 20.39
CA ALA A 240 12.76 7.74 19.63
C ALA A 240 13.99 7.59 18.71
N GLY A 241 15.07 6.95 19.19
CA GLY A 241 16.25 6.63 18.39
C GLY A 241 15.95 5.67 17.24
N LEU A 242 15.09 4.68 17.49
CA LEU A 242 14.60 3.76 16.45
C LEU A 242 13.73 4.51 15.42
N ALA A 243 12.84 5.38 15.86
CA ALA A 243 12.05 6.25 14.98
C ALA A 243 12.94 7.13 14.10
N TRP A 244 14.01 7.71 14.65
CA TRP A 244 14.97 8.50 13.88
C TRP A 244 15.71 7.67 12.82
N SER A 245 16.08 6.44 13.13
CA SER A 245 16.69 5.53 12.14
C SER A 245 15.71 5.19 11.01
N PHE A 246 14.46 4.88 11.34
CA PHE A 246 13.42 4.65 10.33
C PHE A 246 13.06 5.91 9.55
N PHE A 247 13.14 7.10 10.17
CA PHE A 247 12.93 8.36 9.45
C PHE A 247 13.95 8.56 8.33
N LYS A 248 15.24 8.38 8.63
CA LYS A 248 16.30 8.47 7.60
C LYS A 248 16.04 7.52 6.43
N GLN A 249 15.67 6.28 6.73
CA GLN A 249 15.33 5.27 5.72
C GLN A 249 14.09 5.65 4.91
N SER A 250 13.02 6.05 5.59
CA SER A 250 11.75 6.39 4.97
C SER A 250 11.84 7.67 4.13
N PHE A 251 12.61 8.66 4.57
CA PHE A 251 12.83 9.90 3.84
C PHE A 251 13.49 9.63 2.47
N LEU A 252 14.51 8.78 2.45
CA LEU A 252 15.15 8.37 1.19
C LEU A 252 14.18 7.59 0.28
N LYS A 253 13.42 6.66 0.86
CA LYS A 253 12.44 5.87 0.12
C LYS A 253 11.34 6.77 -0.47
N GLN A 254 10.89 7.80 0.24
CA GLN A 254 9.83 8.69 -0.20
C GLN A 254 10.21 9.54 -1.41
N ILE A 255 11.42 10.10 -1.41
CA ILE A 255 11.92 10.90 -2.55
C ILE A 255 11.93 10.06 -3.84
N LEU A 256 12.08 8.74 -3.71
CA LEU A 256 12.28 7.84 -4.84
C LEU A 256 11.03 7.12 -5.34
N THR A 257 9.99 6.94 -4.52
CA THR A 257 8.94 5.93 -4.78
C THR A 257 7.51 6.42 -4.54
N GLU A 258 7.23 7.68 -4.79
CA GLU A 258 5.88 8.27 -4.58
C GLU A 258 4.74 7.55 -5.35
N GLY A 259 5.04 6.81 -6.43
CA GLY A 259 4.03 6.14 -7.26
C GLY A 259 3.55 4.76 -6.78
N GLU A 260 4.21 4.13 -5.81
CA GLU A 260 4.07 2.69 -5.52
C GLU A 260 2.96 2.29 -4.56
N ARG A 261 2.32 3.23 -3.86
CA ARG A 261 1.57 2.95 -2.61
C ARG A 261 0.19 2.31 -2.75
N LEU A 262 -0.41 2.23 -3.93
CA LEU A 262 -1.87 2.05 -4.00
C LEU A 262 -2.39 0.61 -3.92
N ILE A 263 -1.61 -0.42 -4.27
CA ILE A 263 -2.14 -1.77 -4.46
C ILE A 263 -1.67 -2.79 -3.42
N PHE A 264 -0.41 -2.78 -3.02
CA PHE A 264 0.20 -3.85 -2.21
C PHE A 264 0.42 -3.50 -0.72
N GLN A 265 0.38 -2.23 -0.33
CA GLN A 265 0.72 -1.76 1.01
C GLN A 265 -0.05 -2.46 2.17
N PRO A 266 -1.37 -2.72 2.11
CA PRO A 266 -2.07 -3.39 3.21
C PRO A 266 -1.63 -4.83 3.42
N VAL A 267 -1.24 -5.51 2.33
CA VAL A 267 -0.75 -6.89 2.37
C VAL A 267 0.67 -6.91 2.97
N GLU A 268 1.53 -6.00 2.54
CA GLU A 268 2.90 -5.85 3.06
C GLU A 268 2.92 -5.58 4.56
N GLU A 269 2.12 -4.64 5.07
CA GLU A 269 2.07 -4.33 6.51
C GLU A 269 1.65 -5.54 7.35
N SER A 270 0.65 -6.31 6.89
CA SER A 270 0.15 -7.47 7.61
C SER A 270 1.19 -8.59 7.70
N PHE A 271 1.91 -8.84 6.60
CA PHE A 271 2.93 -9.89 6.57
C PHE A 271 4.26 -9.46 7.19
N TYR A 272 4.63 -8.19 7.11
CA TYR A 272 5.74 -7.66 7.90
C TYR A 272 5.55 -7.91 9.40
N LEU A 273 4.35 -7.60 9.92
CA LEU A 273 4.01 -7.85 11.32
C LEU A 273 4.06 -9.35 11.66
N PHE A 274 3.63 -10.20 10.74
CA PHE A 274 3.72 -11.65 10.90
C PHE A 274 5.18 -12.10 11.02
N PHE A 275 6.03 -11.77 10.05
CA PHE A 275 7.45 -12.16 10.08
C PHE A 275 8.19 -11.59 11.28
N ALA A 276 7.93 -10.33 11.63
CA ALA A 276 8.55 -9.68 12.79
C ALA A 276 8.13 -10.28 14.15
N LYS A 277 6.99 -10.98 14.21
CA LYS A 277 6.54 -11.70 15.42
C LYS A 277 7.05 -13.16 15.48
N VAL A 278 7.23 -13.80 14.34
CA VAL A 278 7.59 -15.22 14.24
C VAL A 278 9.11 -15.39 14.25
N LEU A 279 9.85 -14.48 13.62
CA LEU A 279 11.29 -14.53 13.50
C LEU A 279 11.97 -13.71 14.61
N GLU A 280 13.02 -14.23 15.19
CA GLU A 280 13.90 -13.48 16.09
C GLU A 280 14.92 -12.71 15.25
N ARG A 281 14.96 -11.38 15.44
CA ARG A 281 15.95 -10.52 14.78
C ARG A 281 17.36 -10.89 15.25
N GLU A 282 18.36 -10.64 14.40
CA GLU A 282 19.79 -10.85 14.69
C GLU A 282 20.22 -12.31 14.83
N LYS A 283 19.35 -13.27 14.49
CA LYS A 283 19.68 -14.69 14.49
C LYS A 283 19.44 -15.31 13.11
N ASP A 284 20.41 -16.09 12.65
CA ASP A 284 20.25 -16.88 11.42
C ASP A 284 19.16 -17.95 11.58
N ALA A 285 18.59 -18.41 10.47
CA ALA A 285 17.54 -19.41 10.45
C ALA A 285 17.93 -20.71 11.18
N SER A 286 19.23 -21.07 11.16
CA SER A 286 19.77 -22.27 11.83
C SER A 286 19.73 -22.17 13.36
N LEU A 287 19.78 -20.95 13.91
CA LEU A 287 19.84 -20.68 15.36
C LEU A 287 18.46 -20.43 16.00
N GLN A 288 17.41 -20.44 15.19
CA GLN A 288 16.03 -20.21 15.65
C GLN A 288 15.25 -21.53 15.80
N LYS A 289 14.07 -21.47 16.40
CA LYS A 289 13.17 -22.63 16.48
C LYS A 289 12.76 -23.08 15.08
N GLN A 290 13.11 -24.30 14.72
CA GLN A 290 12.90 -24.81 13.36
C GLN A 290 11.43 -24.85 12.94
N ASP A 291 10.49 -25.02 13.88
CA ASP A 291 9.05 -24.96 13.59
C ASP A 291 8.61 -23.55 13.15
N ASP A 292 9.12 -22.50 13.77
CA ASP A 292 8.82 -21.11 13.43
C ASP A 292 9.45 -20.71 12.09
N VAL A 293 10.70 -21.17 11.85
CA VAL A 293 11.40 -20.99 10.57
C VAL A 293 10.66 -21.73 9.43
N ALA A 294 10.16 -22.95 9.67
CA ALA A 294 9.40 -23.73 8.69
C ALA A 294 8.10 -23.00 8.30
N VAL A 295 7.38 -22.47 9.28
CA VAL A 295 6.15 -21.71 9.03
C VAL A 295 6.45 -20.41 8.26
N ALA A 296 7.48 -19.67 8.65
CA ALA A 296 7.89 -18.45 7.95
C ALA A 296 8.31 -18.74 6.50
N ALA A 297 9.06 -19.81 6.24
CA ALA A 297 9.47 -20.22 4.90
C ALA A 297 8.28 -20.63 4.03
N ALA A 298 7.31 -21.39 4.56
CA ALA A 298 6.11 -21.81 3.83
C ALA A 298 5.21 -20.61 3.48
N VAL A 299 5.08 -19.66 4.40
CA VAL A 299 4.32 -18.41 4.16
C VAL A 299 5.02 -17.58 3.09
N LEU A 300 6.33 -17.38 3.18
CA LEU A 300 7.10 -16.63 2.19
C LEU A 300 7.02 -17.28 0.80
N GLU A 301 7.16 -18.60 0.69
CA GLU A 301 7.00 -19.35 -0.57
C GLU A 301 5.61 -19.11 -1.19
N SER A 302 4.56 -19.18 -0.37
CA SER A 302 3.18 -19.00 -0.83
C SER A 302 2.91 -17.56 -1.26
N LEU A 303 3.44 -16.56 -0.54
CA LEU A 303 3.30 -15.15 -0.88
C LEU A 303 4.05 -14.79 -2.15
N LEU A 304 5.28 -15.29 -2.34
CA LEU A 304 6.06 -15.09 -3.56
C LEU A 304 5.33 -15.70 -4.76
N LYS A 305 4.75 -16.89 -4.62
CA LYS A 305 3.95 -17.54 -5.65
C LYS A 305 2.71 -16.71 -5.98
N LEU A 306 1.98 -16.24 -4.97
CA LEU A 306 0.79 -15.41 -5.17
C LEU A 306 1.13 -14.08 -5.85
N ALA A 307 2.20 -13.40 -5.41
CA ALA A 307 2.66 -12.15 -6.01
C ALA A 307 3.07 -12.35 -7.48
N LEU A 308 3.79 -13.44 -7.78
CA LEU A 308 4.19 -13.77 -9.14
C LEU A 308 2.97 -14.04 -10.05
N LEU A 309 2.02 -14.86 -9.60
CA LEU A 309 0.82 -15.20 -10.38
C LEU A 309 -0.05 -13.96 -10.62
N THR A 310 -0.28 -13.15 -9.60
CA THR A 310 -1.05 -11.91 -9.71
C THR A 310 -0.36 -10.91 -10.64
N GLY A 311 0.94 -10.71 -10.47
CA GLY A 311 1.73 -9.81 -11.29
C GLY A 311 1.80 -10.25 -12.77
N LEU A 312 1.97 -11.54 -13.05
CA LEU A 312 1.95 -12.08 -14.41
C LEU A 312 0.56 -11.93 -15.04
N THR A 313 -0.50 -12.19 -14.29
CA THR A 313 -1.88 -11.98 -14.78
C THR A 313 -2.09 -10.52 -15.16
N MET A 314 -1.70 -9.59 -14.28
CA MET A 314 -1.76 -8.15 -14.57
C MET A 314 -0.93 -7.78 -15.79
N THR A 315 0.28 -8.34 -15.94
CA THR A 315 1.16 -8.05 -17.09
C THR A 315 0.57 -8.55 -18.38
N VAL A 316 0.16 -9.81 -18.45
CA VAL A 316 -0.33 -10.46 -19.68
C VAL A 316 -1.65 -9.85 -20.15
N PHE A 317 -2.64 -9.78 -19.26
CA PHE A 317 -3.96 -9.26 -19.62
C PHE A 317 -3.98 -7.73 -19.65
N GLY A 318 -3.29 -7.05 -18.72
CA GLY A 318 -3.18 -5.60 -18.73
C GLY A 318 -2.51 -5.06 -20.00
N PHE A 319 -1.54 -5.79 -20.56
CA PHE A 319 -0.88 -5.38 -21.80
C PHE A 319 -1.88 -5.32 -22.97
N ALA A 320 -2.64 -6.38 -23.21
CA ALA A 320 -3.58 -6.49 -24.33
C ALA A 320 -4.85 -5.65 -24.15
N TYR A 321 -5.22 -5.34 -22.90
CA TYR A 321 -6.45 -4.60 -22.58
C TYR A 321 -6.21 -3.14 -22.19
N SER A 322 -4.96 -2.65 -22.21
CA SER A 322 -4.61 -1.27 -21.83
C SER A 322 -5.39 -0.22 -22.65
N GLN A 323 -5.45 -0.39 -23.97
CA GLN A 323 -6.17 0.52 -24.86
C GLN A 323 -7.65 0.57 -24.53
N LEU A 324 -8.29 -0.59 -24.43
CA LEU A 324 -9.72 -0.71 -24.16
C LEU A 324 -10.08 -0.20 -22.75
N ALA A 325 -9.26 -0.52 -21.75
CA ALA A 325 -9.46 -0.08 -20.38
C ALA A 325 -9.43 1.45 -20.26
N LEU A 326 -8.43 2.10 -20.89
CA LEU A 326 -8.33 3.56 -20.90
C LEU A 326 -9.46 4.22 -21.68
N ASP A 327 -9.91 3.61 -22.77
CA ASP A 327 -11.03 4.13 -23.59
C ASP A 327 -12.37 4.06 -22.83
N ILE A 328 -12.61 2.97 -22.10
CA ILE A 328 -13.81 2.83 -21.25
C ILE A 328 -13.75 3.79 -20.05
N TYR A 329 -12.60 3.92 -19.40
CA TYR A 329 -12.42 4.66 -18.15
C TYR A 329 -12.44 6.18 -18.36
N GLY A 330 -11.64 6.69 -19.29
CA GLY A 330 -11.45 8.12 -19.52
C GLY A 330 -11.72 8.58 -20.96
N GLY A 331 -12.20 7.67 -21.84
CA GLY A 331 -12.47 7.96 -23.25
C GLY A 331 -11.20 8.36 -24.02
N ALA A 332 -11.39 9.10 -25.12
CA ALA A 332 -10.29 9.57 -25.96
C ALA A 332 -9.23 10.41 -25.20
N MET A 333 -9.60 10.95 -24.05
CA MET A 333 -8.69 11.72 -23.22
C MET A 333 -7.49 10.90 -22.73
N LEU A 334 -7.71 9.65 -22.31
CA LEU A 334 -6.68 8.77 -21.78
C LEU A 334 -6.20 7.74 -22.81
N SER A 335 -7.06 7.35 -23.76
CA SER A 335 -6.74 6.32 -24.77
C SER A 335 -5.98 6.86 -25.98
N SER A 336 -5.89 8.21 -26.15
CA SER A 336 -5.13 8.85 -27.23
C SER A 336 -3.64 9.06 -26.84
N GLY A 337 -2.76 9.09 -27.83
CA GLY A 337 -1.34 9.37 -27.66
C GLY A 337 -0.56 8.27 -26.92
N SER A 338 0.27 8.65 -25.93
CA SER A 338 1.16 7.72 -25.21
C SER A 338 0.47 6.94 -24.07
N GLY A 339 -0.80 7.21 -23.76
CA GLY A 339 -1.52 6.60 -22.62
C GLY A 339 -1.46 5.06 -22.60
N PRO A 340 -1.85 4.37 -23.69
CA PRO A 340 -1.83 2.90 -23.74
C PRO A 340 -0.43 2.31 -23.58
N VAL A 341 0.60 2.95 -24.18
CA VAL A 341 1.99 2.51 -24.06
C VAL A 341 2.47 2.64 -22.61
N LEU A 342 2.16 3.75 -21.94
CA LEU A 342 2.49 3.96 -20.54
C LEU A 342 1.81 2.92 -19.65
N MET A 343 0.54 2.62 -19.90
CA MET A 343 -0.22 1.63 -19.14
C MET A 343 0.38 0.21 -19.31
N ARG A 344 0.79 -0.16 -20.52
CA ARG A 344 1.48 -1.43 -20.79
C ARG A 344 2.80 -1.55 -20.03
N CYS A 345 3.65 -0.50 -20.08
CA CYS A 345 4.89 -0.46 -19.32
C CYS A 345 4.63 -0.52 -17.80
N TYR A 346 3.57 0.14 -17.34
CA TYR A 346 3.18 0.13 -15.94
C TYR A 346 2.71 -1.25 -15.48
N CYS A 347 2.03 -2.04 -16.32
CA CYS A 347 1.66 -3.42 -15.98
C CYS A 347 2.89 -4.31 -15.70
N LEU A 348 3.97 -4.14 -16.48
CA LEU A 348 5.25 -4.83 -16.19
C LEU A 348 5.86 -4.35 -14.87
N TYR A 349 5.82 -3.04 -14.61
CA TYR A 349 6.29 -2.46 -13.36
C TYR A 349 5.53 -3.01 -12.15
N VAL A 350 4.22 -3.21 -12.25
CA VAL A 350 3.37 -3.81 -11.18
C VAL A 350 3.83 -5.23 -10.82
N LEU A 351 4.26 -6.04 -11.79
CA LEU A 351 4.83 -7.36 -11.52
C LEU A 351 6.09 -7.26 -10.64
N LEU A 352 7.02 -6.37 -11.02
CA LEU A 352 8.24 -6.15 -10.23
C LEU A 352 7.92 -5.61 -8.83
N LEU A 353 6.97 -4.68 -8.75
CA LEU A 353 6.50 -4.11 -7.50
C LEU A 353 5.94 -5.17 -6.54
N ALA A 354 5.12 -6.10 -7.05
CA ALA A 354 4.54 -7.18 -6.24
C ALA A 354 5.61 -8.11 -5.65
N ILE A 355 6.62 -8.47 -6.45
CA ILE A 355 7.74 -9.30 -6.00
C ILE A 355 8.59 -8.54 -4.98
N ASN A 356 8.91 -7.26 -5.26
CA ASN A 356 9.69 -6.41 -4.37
C ASN A 356 9.02 -6.27 -3.00
N GLY A 357 7.71 -6.00 -2.96
CA GLY A 357 6.97 -5.82 -1.71
C GLY A 357 7.08 -7.05 -0.78
N VAL A 358 6.91 -8.25 -1.32
CA VAL A 358 7.03 -9.49 -0.53
C VAL A 358 8.47 -9.74 -0.07
N THR A 359 9.45 -9.57 -0.95
CA THR A 359 10.86 -9.84 -0.63
C THR A 359 11.43 -8.84 0.37
N GLU A 360 11.14 -7.54 0.23
CA GLU A 360 11.54 -6.51 1.18
C GLU A 360 10.85 -6.66 2.54
N CYS A 361 9.57 -7.03 2.53
CA CYS A 361 8.79 -7.27 3.75
C CYS A 361 9.49 -8.32 4.64
N PHE A 362 9.90 -9.45 4.07
CA PHE A 362 10.67 -10.48 4.77
C PHE A 362 12.05 -9.97 5.20
N MET A 363 12.79 -9.36 4.29
CA MET A 363 14.14 -8.86 4.53
C MET A 363 14.19 -7.90 5.72
N PHE A 364 13.31 -6.89 5.76
CA PHE A 364 13.26 -5.92 6.86
C PHE A 364 12.76 -6.50 8.19
N ALA A 365 11.99 -7.59 8.15
CA ALA A 365 11.57 -8.28 9.36
C ALA A 365 12.70 -9.11 9.99
N ALA A 366 13.60 -9.67 9.15
CA ALA A 366 14.68 -10.57 9.57
C ALA A 366 16.02 -9.86 9.83
N MET A 367 16.29 -8.74 9.16
CA MET A 367 17.55 -7.98 9.26
C MET A 367 17.86 -7.49 10.68
N SER A 368 19.14 -7.53 11.04
CA SER A 368 19.70 -6.84 12.20
C SER A 368 19.71 -5.32 11.99
N LYS A 369 19.90 -4.56 13.08
CA LYS A 369 20.00 -3.10 12.99
C LYS A 369 21.18 -2.65 12.12
N GLU A 370 22.32 -3.32 12.25
CA GLU A 370 23.53 -3.01 11.49
C GLU A 370 23.37 -3.29 9.99
N GLU A 371 22.69 -4.38 9.64
CA GLU A 371 22.37 -4.71 8.25
C GLU A 371 21.40 -3.70 7.64
N VAL A 372 20.39 -3.25 8.38
CA VAL A 372 19.48 -2.19 7.96
C VAL A 372 20.22 -0.88 7.70
N ASP A 373 21.16 -0.50 8.56
CA ASP A 373 21.95 0.72 8.37
C ASP A 373 22.87 0.61 7.13
N ARG A 374 23.49 -0.55 6.89
CA ARG A 374 24.28 -0.82 5.67
C ARG A 374 23.40 -0.79 4.42
N TYR A 375 22.22 -1.40 4.48
CA TYR A 375 21.25 -1.38 3.39
C TYR A 375 20.79 0.04 3.07
N ASN A 376 20.57 0.87 4.09
CA ASN A 376 20.20 2.28 3.91
C ASN A 376 21.27 3.06 3.14
N PHE A 377 22.55 2.82 3.42
CA PHE A 377 23.63 3.46 2.66
C PHE A 377 23.65 2.99 1.20
N THR A 378 23.45 1.69 0.96
CA THR A 378 23.34 1.14 -0.39
C THR A 378 22.13 1.73 -1.13
N MET A 379 21.00 1.89 -0.44
CA MET A 379 19.80 2.54 -0.98
C MET A 379 20.06 4.00 -1.36
N LEU A 380 20.84 4.74 -0.61
CA LEU A 380 21.22 6.11 -0.94
C LEU A 380 22.00 6.17 -2.26
N ALA A 381 22.99 5.28 -2.45
CA ALA A 381 23.77 5.20 -3.68
C ALA A 381 22.90 4.80 -4.89
N LEU A 382 22.03 3.79 -4.72
CA LEU A 382 21.06 3.37 -5.75
C LEU A 382 20.09 4.49 -6.12
N SER A 383 19.69 5.28 -5.15
CA SER A 383 18.80 6.43 -5.31
C SER A 383 19.43 7.51 -6.19
N SER A 384 20.68 7.83 -5.91
CA SER A 384 21.43 8.81 -6.72
C SER A 384 21.59 8.31 -8.15
N SER A 385 21.92 7.02 -8.34
CA SER A 385 22.01 6.39 -9.66
C SER A 385 20.67 6.38 -10.40
N PHE A 386 19.57 6.13 -9.68
CA PHE A 386 18.21 6.18 -10.24
C PHE A 386 17.85 7.57 -10.75
N LEU A 387 18.17 8.64 -10.01
CA LEU A 387 17.88 10.01 -10.46
C LEU A 387 18.59 10.32 -11.78
N VAL A 388 19.86 9.95 -11.91
CA VAL A 388 20.63 10.13 -13.15
C VAL A 388 20.04 9.30 -14.28
N LEU A 389 19.77 8.01 -14.04
CA LEU A 389 19.18 7.11 -15.03
C LEU A 389 17.79 7.57 -15.47
N SER A 390 16.97 8.01 -14.52
CA SER A 390 15.62 8.53 -14.76
C SER A 390 15.68 9.78 -15.65
N TYR A 391 16.58 10.71 -15.37
CA TYR A 391 16.78 11.89 -16.19
C TYR A 391 17.20 11.51 -17.62
N LEU A 392 18.20 10.64 -17.79
CA LEU A 392 18.69 10.20 -19.09
C LEU A 392 17.59 9.47 -19.90
N LEU A 393 16.92 8.49 -19.29
CA LEU A 393 15.88 7.71 -19.98
C LEU A 393 14.65 8.56 -20.29
N THR A 394 14.30 9.50 -19.42
CA THR A 394 13.17 10.42 -19.69
C THR A 394 13.50 11.39 -20.81
N SER A 395 14.72 11.87 -20.91
CA SER A 395 15.14 12.74 -22.03
C SER A 395 15.14 12.01 -23.39
N TRP A 396 15.36 10.67 -23.40
CA TRP A 396 15.36 9.88 -24.64
C TRP A 396 13.99 9.30 -25.01
N CYS A 397 13.27 8.77 -24.04
CA CYS A 397 12.04 7.99 -24.24
C CYS A 397 10.80 8.68 -23.63
N GLY A 398 10.91 9.91 -23.17
CA GLY A 398 9.80 10.61 -22.50
C GLY A 398 9.32 9.90 -21.25
N SER A 399 8.02 9.94 -20.99
CA SER A 399 7.40 9.33 -19.78
C SER A 399 7.63 7.81 -19.68
N VAL A 400 7.80 7.10 -20.79
CA VAL A 400 8.13 5.67 -20.79
C VAL A 400 9.51 5.44 -20.16
N GLY A 401 10.47 6.31 -20.45
CA GLY A 401 11.81 6.25 -19.86
C GLY A 401 11.83 6.33 -18.35
N PHE A 402 10.92 7.11 -17.75
CA PHE A 402 10.75 7.16 -16.31
C PHE A 402 10.28 5.81 -15.73
N ILE A 403 9.31 5.15 -16.37
CA ILE A 403 8.82 3.83 -15.94
C ILE A 403 9.93 2.78 -16.08
N MET A 404 10.72 2.83 -17.17
CA MET A 404 11.86 1.93 -17.37
C MET A 404 12.93 2.11 -16.29
N ALA A 405 13.26 3.35 -15.91
CA ALA A 405 14.18 3.62 -14.81
C ALA A 405 13.67 3.02 -13.48
N ASN A 406 12.37 3.13 -13.20
CA ASN A 406 11.74 2.50 -12.04
C ASN A 406 11.84 0.97 -12.10
N CYS A 407 11.57 0.35 -13.24
CA CYS A 407 11.72 -1.09 -13.42
C CYS A 407 13.16 -1.55 -13.13
N PHE A 408 14.15 -0.81 -13.60
CA PHE A 408 15.57 -1.10 -13.37
C PHE A 408 15.92 -0.98 -11.87
N ASN A 409 15.49 0.10 -11.23
CA ASN A 409 15.68 0.31 -9.79
C ASN A 409 15.05 -0.82 -8.97
N MET A 410 13.81 -1.22 -9.30
CA MET A 410 13.14 -2.35 -8.65
C MET A 410 13.87 -3.67 -8.89
N GLY A 411 14.36 -3.91 -10.09
CA GLY A 411 15.15 -5.11 -10.39
C GLY A 411 16.38 -5.25 -9.49
N ILE A 412 17.11 -4.17 -9.24
CA ILE A 412 18.26 -4.17 -8.33
C ILE A 412 17.83 -4.47 -6.89
N ARG A 413 16.77 -3.81 -6.42
CA ARG A 413 16.23 -4.03 -5.05
C ARG A 413 15.77 -5.48 -4.85
N ILE A 414 15.04 -6.04 -5.82
CA ILE A 414 14.62 -7.45 -5.82
C ILE A 414 15.84 -8.36 -5.74
N THR A 415 16.87 -8.12 -6.54
CA THR A 415 18.10 -8.94 -6.55
C THR A 415 18.78 -8.92 -5.18
N GLN A 416 18.87 -7.77 -4.54
CA GLN A 416 19.44 -7.64 -3.19
C GLN A 416 18.61 -8.40 -2.14
N SER A 417 17.28 -8.23 -2.17
CA SER A 417 16.37 -8.92 -1.25
C SER A 417 16.39 -10.44 -1.45
N LEU A 418 16.43 -10.91 -2.71
CA LEU A 418 16.55 -12.34 -3.02
C LEU A 418 17.90 -12.91 -2.56
N SER A 419 18.98 -12.16 -2.72
CA SER A 419 20.31 -12.55 -2.24
C SER A 419 20.34 -12.69 -0.71
N PHE A 420 19.72 -11.74 0.01
CA PHE A 420 19.55 -11.83 1.46
C PHE A 420 18.74 -13.06 1.85
N ILE A 421 17.58 -13.29 1.25
CA ILE A 421 16.72 -14.45 1.55
C ILE A 421 17.48 -15.77 1.27
N HIS A 422 18.21 -15.83 0.14
CA HIS A 422 19.03 -17.00 -0.19
C HIS A 422 20.10 -17.27 0.87
N HIS A 423 20.79 -16.23 1.34
CA HIS A 423 21.81 -16.35 2.38
C HIS A 423 21.21 -16.76 3.72
N TYR A 424 20.10 -16.12 4.12
CA TYR A 424 19.40 -16.40 5.38
C TYR A 424 18.95 -17.87 5.50
N PHE A 425 18.44 -18.48 4.41
CA PHE A 425 18.02 -19.89 4.39
C PHE A 425 19.09 -20.88 3.91
N ARG A 426 20.33 -20.44 3.75
CA ARG A 426 21.40 -21.28 3.16
C ARG A 426 21.63 -22.57 3.96
N GLU A 427 21.65 -22.47 5.27
CA GLU A 427 21.88 -23.60 6.20
C GLU A 427 20.58 -24.28 6.65
N SER A 428 19.43 -23.80 6.18
CA SER A 428 18.13 -24.38 6.47
C SER A 428 17.70 -25.38 5.37
N PRO A 429 16.95 -26.43 5.70
CA PRO A 429 16.37 -27.34 4.70
C PRO A 429 15.29 -26.67 3.85
N HIS A 430 14.80 -25.49 4.25
CA HIS A 430 13.70 -24.78 3.60
C HIS A 430 14.21 -23.88 2.47
N ARG A 431 13.49 -23.87 1.33
CA ARG A 431 13.85 -23.07 0.15
C ARG A 431 12.65 -22.22 -0.32
N PRO A 432 12.31 -21.13 0.34
CA PRO A 432 11.13 -20.33 0.03
C PRO A 432 11.18 -19.67 -1.37
N LEU A 433 12.37 -19.49 -1.94
CA LEU A 433 12.52 -18.96 -3.31
C LEU A 433 11.95 -19.90 -4.39
N ALA A 434 11.62 -21.15 -4.05
CA ALA A 434 10.87 -22.05 -4.94
C ALA A 434 9.49 -21.46 -5.32
N GLY A 435 8.94 -20.55 -4.53
CA GLY A 435 7.74 -19.79 -4.87
C GLY A 435 7.82 -19.00 -6.17
N LEU A 436 9.01 -18.62 -6.62
CA LEU A 436 9.20 -17.93 -7.90
C LEU A 436 9.29 -18.87 -9.13
N ARG A 437 9.29 -20.20 -8.93
CA ARG A 437 9.30 -21.16 -10.04
C ARG A 437 7.89 -21.46 -10.49
N LEU A 438 7.58 -21.22 -11.76
CA LEU A 438 6.32 -21.61 -12.37
C LEU A 438 6.40 -23.03 -12.93
N SER A 439 5.28 -23.75 -12.93
CA SER A 439 5.19 -25.01 -13.69
C SER A 439 5.31 -24.71 -15.19
N PRO A 440 5.99 -25.57 -15.99
CA PRO A 440 6.12 -25.35 -17.44
C PRO A 440 4.78 -25.25 -18.16
N VAL A 441 3.77 -26.00 -17.68
CA VAL A 441 2.41 -25.98 -18.23
C VAL A 441 1.78 -24.61 -18.02
N LEU A 442 1.86 -24.06 -16.82
CA LEU A 442 1.29 -22.75 -16.50
C LEU A 442 2.02 -21.62 -17.25
N LEU A 443 3.34 -21.69 -17.37
CA LEU A 443 4.11 -20.76 -18.19
C LEU A 443 3.66 -20.80 -19.65
N GLY A 444 3.47 -22.00 -20.22
CA GLY A 444 2.95 -22.19 -21.58
C GLY A 444 1.56 -21.57 -21.77
N VAL A 445 0.66 -21.74 -20.80
CA VAL A 445 -0.68 -21.13 -20.82
C VAL A 445 -0.61 -19.60 -20.76
N PHE A 446 0.28 -19.01 -19.94
CA PHE A 446 0.47 -17.57 -19.93
C PHE A 446 0.98 -17.03 -21.28
N ILE A 447 1.96 -17.70 -21.89
CA ILE A 447 2.50 -17.31 -23.21
C ILE A 447 1.42 -17.43 -24.30
N LEU A 448 0.65 -18.51 -24.30
CA LEU A 448 -0.44 -18.72 -25.25
C LEU A 448 -1.55 -17.66 -25.05
N SER A 449 -1.95 -17.40 -23.82
CA SER A 449 -2.93 -16.36 -23.49
C SER A 449 -2.45 -14.97 -23.93
N ALA A 450 -1.16 -14.64 -23.71
CA ALA A 450 -0.56 -13.39 -24.19
C ALA A 450 -0.64 -13.28 -25.71
N GLY A 451 -0.32 -14.34 -26.45
CA GLY A 451 -0.41 -14.37 -27.92
C GLY A 451 -1.85 -14.18 -28.41
N ILE A 452 -2.78 -14.96 -27.88
CA ILE A 452 -4.21 -14.91 -28.28
C ILE A 452 -4.81 -13.53 -27.98
N THR A 453 -4.57 -12.97 -26.79
CA THR A 453 -5.12 -11.66 -26.40
C THR A 453 -4.50 -10.52 -27.20
N SER A 454 -3.21 -10.57 -27.52
CA SER A 454 -2.54 -9.56 -28.36
C SER A 454 -3.04 -9.62 -29.81
N VAL A 455 -3.25 -10.82 -30.37
CA VAL A 455 -3.86 -10.98 -31.70
C VAL A 455 -5.30 -10.48 -31.68
N SER A 456 -6.07 -10.81 -30.64
CA SER A 456 -7.45 -10.33 -30.47
C SER A 456 -7.49 -8.80 -30.36
N GLU A 457 -6.53 -8.18 -29.66
CA GLU A 457 -6.40 -6.72 -29.61
C GLU A 457 -6.21 -6.13 -31.01
N ALA A 458 -5.27 -6.65 -31.78
CA ALA A 458 -4.95 -6.14 -33.11
C ALA A 458 -6.14 -6.23 -34.09
N PHE A 459 -6.99 -7.27 -33.99
CA PHE A 459 -8.09 -7.46 -34.93
C PHE A 459 -9.43 -6.92 -34.46
N LEU A 460 -9.70 -6.88 -33.17
CA LEU A 460 -11.00 -6.57 -32.58
C LEU A 460 -11.05 -5.26 -31.80
N CYS A 461 -9.87 -4.75 -31.33
CA CYS A 461 -9.91 -3.59 -30.44
C CYS A 461 -10.26 -2.29 -31.18
N CYS A 462 -11.15 -1.58 -30.53
CA CYS A 462 -11.36 -0.15 -30.41
C CYS A 462 -11.96 0.59 -31.62
N GLU A 463 -11.63 0.28 -32.89
CA GLU A 463 -12.12 1.00 -34.07
C GLU A 463 -13.41 0.43 -34.67
N ARG A 464 -13.72 -0.85 -34.42
CA ARG A 464 -14.81 -1.60 -35.06
C ARG A 464 -16.15 -1.56 -34.31
N GLY A 465 -16.30 -0.66 -33.33
CA GLY A 465 -17.53 -0.52 -32.56
C GLY A 465 -17.69 -1.49 -31.40
N TRP A 466 -18.79 -1.37 -30.66
CA TRP A 466 -19.08 -2.14 -29.45
C TRP A 466 -19.11 -3.66 -29.61
N PRO A 467 -19.66 -4.24 -30.71
CA PRO A 467 -19.66 -5.70 -30.88
C PRO A 467 -18.25 -6.32 -30.90
N ALA A 468 -17.31 -5.66 -31.58
CA ALA A 468 -15.92 -6.13 -31.63
C ALA A 468 -15.20 -5.97 -30.28
N ARG A 469 -15.48 -4.89 -29.53
CA ARG A 469 -14.98 -4.70 -28.16
C ARG A 469 -15.48 -5.79 -27.21
N LEU A 470 -16.77 -6.15 -27.30
CA LEU A 470 -17.34 -7.24 -26.51
C LEU A 470 -16.73 -8.60 -26.88
N ALA A 471 -16.48 -8.86 -28.17
CA ALA A 471 -15.79 -10.05 -28.61
C ALA A 471 -14.35 -10.12 -28.04
N HIS A 472 -13.60 -9.01 -28.03
CA HIS A 472 -12.29 -8.93 -27.42
C HIS A 472 -12.35 -9.22 -25.91
N ILE A 473 -13.31 -8.65 -25.17
CA ILE A 473 -13.52 -8.92 -23.74
C ILE A 473 -13.84 -10.41 -23.52
N ALA A 474 -14.67 -11.03 -24.37
CA ALA A 474 -15.01 -12.45 -24.25
C ALA A 474 -13.77 -13.33 -24.44
N VAL A 475 -12.91 -13.04 -25.42
CA VAL A 475 -11.63 -13.75 -25.62
C VAL A 475 -10.76 -13.64 -24.35
N GLY A 476 -10.62 -12.46 -23.79
CA GLY A 476 -9.85 -12.28 -22.55
C GLY A 476 -10.42 -13.01 -21.35
N THR A 477 -11.73 -13.01 -21.20
CA THR A 477 -12.41 -13.73 -20.13
C THR A 477 -12.17 -15.24 -20.21
N ILE A 478 -12.24 -15.80 -21.42
CA ILE A 478 -11.95 -17.22 -21.65
C ILE A 478 -10.48 -17.52 -21.34
N CYS A 479 -9.54 -16.74 -21.88
CA CYS A 479 -8.12 -16.93 -21.62
C CYS A 479 -7.79 -16.79 -20.13
N LEU A 480 -8.38 -15.82 -19.43
CA LEU A 480 -8.22 -15.64 -17.99
C LEU A 480 -8.77 -16.84 -17.22
N GLY A 481 -9.97 -17.32 -17.59
CA GLY A 481 -10.58 -18.51 -16.99
C GLY A 481 -9.70 -19.76 -17.14
N VAL A 482 -9.13 -19.98 -18.33
CA VAL A 482 -8.19 -21.09 -18.58
C VAL A 482 -6.91 -20.92 -17.76
N THR A 483 -6.35 -19.72 -17.71
CA THR A 483 -5.12 -19.44 -16.96
C THR A 483 -5.33 -19.65 -15.46
N LEU A 484 -6.41 -19.12 -14.88
CA LEU A 484 -6.75 -19.31 -13.47
C LEU A 484 -7.09 -20.78 -13.16
N GLY A 485 -7.82 -21.46 -14.04
CA GLY A 485 -8.11 -22.89 -13.93
C GLY A 485 -6.83 -23.74 -13.92
N THR A 486 -5.90 -23.44 -14.82
CA THR A 486 -4.59 -24.13 -14.86
C THR A 486 -3.77 -23.85 -13.62
N ALA A 487 -3.72 -22.59 -13.16
CA ALA A 487 -3.06 -22.22 -11.90
C ALA A 487 -3.64 -22.99 -10.71
N PHE A 488 -4.97 -23.12 -10.65
CA PHE A 488 -5.67 -23.88 -9.61
C PHE A 488 -5.31 -25.38 -9.64
N LEU A 489 -5.10 -25.96 -10.80
CA LEU A 489 -4.77 -27.39 -10.94
C LEU A 489 -3.28 -27.67 -10.71
N THR A 490 -2.39 -26.75 -11.10
CA THR A 490 -0.93 -26.97 -11.07
C THR A 490 -0.29 -26.52 -9.76
N GLU A 491 -0.80 -25.46 -9.11
CA GLU A 491 -0.22 -24.88 -7.90
C GLU A 491 -0.91 -25.40 -6.62
N THR A 492 -0.93 -26.73 -6.46
CA THR A 492 -1.65 -27.44 -5.39
C THR A 492 -1.19 -27.03 -3.98
N LYS A 493 0.11 -26.74 -3.79
CA LYS A 493 0.66 -26.27 -2.49
C LYS A 493 0.05 -24.93 -2.06
N LEU A 494 -0.01 -23.96 -3.00
CA LEU A 494 -0.61 -22.65 -2.74
C LEU A 494 -2.09 -22.80 -2.37
N ILE A 495 -2.81 -23.63 -3.11
CA ILE A 495 -4.24 -23.85 -2.88
C ILE A 495 -4.50 -24.54 -1.56
N HIS A 496 -3.68 -25.54 -1.21
CA HIS A 496 -3.77 -26.20 0.09
C HIS A 496 -3.50 -25.18 1.22
N PHE A 497 -2.48 -24.35 1.08
CA PHE A 497 -2.18 -23.27 2.02
C PHE A 497 -3.37 -22.32 2.19
N LEU A 498 -3.93 -21.81 1.08
CA LEU A 498 -5.08 -20.91 1.10
C LEU A 498 -6.32 -21.58 1.72
N ARG A 499 -6.64 -22.82 1.36
CA ARG A 499 -7.76 -23.58 1.93
C ARG A 499 -7.60 -23.82 3.43
N THR A 500 -6.41 -24.17 3.87
CA THR A 500 -6.14 -24.42 5.29
C THR A 500 -6.32 -23.14 6.10
N GLN A 501 -5.86 -22.00 5.59
CA GLN A 501 -6.02 -20.71 6.26
C GLN A 501 -7.47 -20.21 6.23
N LEU A 502 -8.16 -20.31 5.10
CA LEU A 502 -9.57 -19.94 4.98
C LEU A 502 -10.52 -20.89 5.73
N GLY A 503 -10.22 -22.20 5.75
CA GLY A 503 -10.99 -23.21 6.46
C GLY A 503 -10.93 -23.03 7.97
N ARG A 504 -9.76 -22.72 8.51
CA ARG A 504 -9.59 -22.36 9.93
C ARG A 504 -10.33 -21.07 10.29
N SER A 505 -10.40 -20.12 9.36
CA SER A 505 -11.20 -18.91 9.52
C SER A 505 -12.69 -19.22 9.73
N ARG A 506 -13.28 -20.10 8.93
CA ARG A 506 -14.71 -20.45 9.02
C ARG A 506 -15.08 -21.27 10.26
N LEU A 507 -14.18 -22.11 10.77
CA LEU A 507 -14.43 -22.93 11.98
C LEU A 507 -14.44 -22.09 13.25
N SER A 508 -13.62 -21.05 13.33
CA SER A 508 -13.59 -20.16 14.49
C SER A 508 -14.75 -19.14 14.49
N ASP A 509 -15.28 -18.73 13.30
CA ASP A 509 -16.50 -17.89 13.23
C ASP A 509 -17.78 -18.65 13.64
N LYS A 510 -17.74 -19.99 13.67
CA LYS A 510 -18.84 -20.82 14.17
C LYS A 510 -18.75 -21.13 15.67
N MET A 511 -17.64 -20.80 16.33
CA MET A 511 -17.41 -21.02 17.77
C MET A 511 -17.40 -19.70 18.59
N THR A 512 -17.56 -18.56 17.95
CA THR A 512 -17.85 -17.25 18.55
C THR A 512 -19.26 -16.81 18.17
#